data_1ea12bb1323f8e7cf31a40ea15b7fd5f
#
_entry.id   1ea12bb1323f8e7cf31a40ea15b7fd5f
#
_cell.length_a   1.000
_cell.length_b   1.000
_cell.length_c   1.000
_cell.angle_alpha   90.00
_cell.angle_beta   90.00
_cell.angle_gamma   90.00
#
_symmetry.space_group_name_H-M   'P 1'
#
loop_
_entity.id
_entity.type
_entity.pdbx_description
1 polymer ?
#
loop_
_entity_poly.entity_id
_entity_poly.type
_entity_poly.pdbx_seq_one_letter_code
_entity_poly.pdbx_strand_id
1 'polypeptide(L)'
;MKKIFATLAIAVFASSVFAASVSASEITGDSSGTSSVSETEECVLANSTDVYHFTAKAGEETMVMVIGDGDTDLDLYIYDENDNLIDKDVDSDDTPICTWTPKWTGKFTIKIKNLGSVRNYYTMWVY
;
A
#
# COMPACT_ATOMS: atom_id res chain seq x y z
N MET A 1 0.38 -18.58 -12.44
CA MET A 1 0.78 -17.42 -11.64
C MET A 1 1.65 -17.88 -10.49
N LYS A 2 2.95 -17.61 -10.54
CA LYS A 2 3.87 -18.01 -9.48
C LYS A 2 3.98 -16.88 -8.49
N LYS A 3 3.39 -17.04 -7.32
CA LYS A 3 3.65 -16.18 -6.17
C LYS A 3 5.01 -16.57 -5.60
N ILE A 4 6.01 -15.76 -5.81
CA ILE A 4 7.32 -15.94 -5.19
C ILE A 4 7.31 -15.10 -3.92
N PHE A 5 7.23 -15.76 -2.79
CA PHE A 5 7.48 -15.15 -1.49
C PHE A 5 9.00 -15.03 -1.34
N ALA A 6 9.54 -13.89 -1.66
CA ALA A 6 10.91 -13.57 -1.29
C ALA A 6 10.87 -12.90 0.09
N THR A 7 11.24 -13.66 1.08
CA THR A 7 11.54 -13.12 2.41
C THR A 7 12.82 -12.31 2.28
N LEU A 8 12.72 -11.01 2.23
CA LEU A 8 13.88 -10.15 2.30
C LEU A 8 13.90 -9.39 3.61
N ALA A 9 15.06 -9.45 4.23
CA ALA A 9 15.35 -9.02 5.57
C ALA A 9 14.91 -7.60 5.90
N ILE A 10 14.27 -7.53 6.99
CA ILE A 10 13.95 -6.50 7.96
C ILE A 10 14.99 -5.38 8.00
N ALA A 11 14.59 -4.19 7.64
CA ALA A 11 15.14 -2.99 8.22
C ALA A 11 14.12 -2.46 9.23
N VAL A 12 14.34 -2.76 10.48
CA VAL A 12 13.60 -2.18 11.59
C VAL A 12 14.03 -0.73 11.69
N PHE A 13 13.18 0.19 11.25
CA PHE A 13 13.24 1.57 11.70
C PHE A 13 12.14 1.81 12.69
N ALA A 14 12.50 1.70 13.96
CA ALA A 14 11.72 2.31 15.02
C ALA A 14 11.86 3.83 14.86
N SER A 15 10.87 4.48 14.28
CA SER A 15 10.74 5.91 14.41
C SER A 15 9.47 6.26 15.16
N SER A 16 9.76 6.86 16.29
CA SER A 16 8.89 7.50 17.24
C SER A 16 7.84 8.41 16.59
N VAL A 17 6.62 8.13 16.96
CA VAL A 17 5.49 9.05 17.20
C VAL A 17 5.74 10.49 16.81
N PHE A 18 4.94 11.01 15.87
CA PHE A 18 4.28 12.32 16.02
C PHE A 18 3.14 12.50 15.02
N ALA A 19 1.96 12.83 15.60
CA ALA A 19 0.89 13.68 15.05
C ALA A 19 0.46 13.48 13.60
N ALA A 20 -0.81 13.10 13.43
CA ALA A 20 -1.66 13.37 12.29
C ALA A 20 -1.04 14.22 11.18
N SER A 21 -0.12 13.68 10.46
CA SER A 21 0.33 14.23 9.19
C SER A 21 0.13 13.14 8.15
N VAL A 22 -0.62 13.47 7.13
CA VAL A 22 -0.61 12.69 5.91
C VAL A 22 0.85 12.68 5.43
N SER A 23 1.60 11.66 5.77
CA SER A 23 2.93 11.49 5.21
C SER A 23 2.78 10.77 3.88
N ALA A 24 3.03 11.48 2.79
CA ALA A 24 3.22 10.86 1.50
C ALA A 24 4.65 10.33 1.45
N SER A 25 4.84 9.04 1.40
CA SER A 25 6.14 8.46 1.15
C SER A 25 6.24 8.00 -0.30
N GLU A 26 7.37 8.26 -0.92
CA GLU A 26 7.63 7.85 -2.29
C GLU A 26 8.38 6.51 -2.25
N ILE A 27 7.76 5.48 -2.81
CA ILE A 27 8.40 4.18 -2.96
C ILE A 27 9.18 4.21 -4.28
N THR A 28 10.50 4.38 -4.21
CA THR A 28 11.36 4.29 -5.38
C THR A 28 11.71 2.84 -5.65
N GLY A 29 11.03 2.23 -6.62
CA GLY A 29 11.40 0.92 -7.15
C GLY A 29 12.58 1.05 -8.13
N ASP A 30 13.64 0.29 -7.91
CA ASP A 30 14.75 0.17 -8.85
C ASP A 30 14.32 -0.63 -10.08
N SER A 31 14.64 -0.09 -11.25
CA SER A 31 14.23 -0.60 -12.55
C SER A 31 15.22 -1.62 -13.12
N SER A 32 15.45 -2.71 -12.44
CA SER A 32 16.13 -3.85 -13.04
C SER A 32 15.18 -5.04 -13.13
N GLY A 33 14.55 -5.22 -14.25
CA GLY A 33 13.97 -6.42 -14.89
C GLY A 33 13.47 -7.63 -14.10
N THR A 34 13.41 -7.56 -12.80
CA THR A 34 12.77 -8.51 -11.88
C THR A 34 11.59 -7.81 -11.23
N SER A 35 10.44 -8.46 -11.16
CA SER A 35 9.29 -7.91 -10.43
C SER A 35 9.74 -7.62 -9.00
N SER A 36 9.99 -6.35 -8.72
CA SER A 36 10.40 -5.90 -7.39
C SER A 36 9.17 -5.85 -6.50
N VAL A 37 9.13 -6.72 -5.52
CA VAL A 37 8.18 -6.61 -4.42
C VAL A 37 8.71 -5.54 -3.48
N SER A 38 7.93 -4.50 -3.25
CA SER A 38 8.19 -3.54 -2.19
C SER A 38 7.37 -3.92 -0.97
N GLU A 39 8.03 -4.04 0.17
CA GLU A 39 7.40 -4.32 1.47
C GLU A 39 7.58 -3.12 2.39
N THR A 40 6.49 -2.69 3.02
CA THR A 40 6.48 -1.56 3.94
C THR A 40 5.69 -1.92 5.19
N GLU A 41 6.30 -1.78 6.35
CA GLU A 41 5.64 -1.91 7.66
C GLU A 41 5.39 -0.54 8.25
N GLU A 42 4.14 -0.25 8.60
CA GLU A 42 3.71 1.06 9.10
C GLU A 42 2.55 0.94 10.10
N CYS A 43 2.11 2.08 10.58
CA CYS A 43 1.01 2.19 11.52
C CYS A 43 0.09 3.33 11.13
N VAL A 44 -1.13 3.02 10.75
CA VAL A 44 -2.17 4.02 10.49
C VAL A 44 -2.94 4.34 11.78
N LEU A 45 -3.03 5.63 12.10
CA LEU A 45 -3.73 6.09 13.29
C LEU A 45 -5.25 5.89 13.18
N ALA A 46 -5.92 5.92 14.32
CA ALA A 46 -7.38 5.85 14.39
C ALA A 46 -8.04 6.92 13.50
N ASN A 47 -9.03 6.52 12.72
CA ASN A 47 -9.79 7.41 11.83
C ASN A 47 -8.91 8.23 10.87
N SER A 48 -7.75 7.71 10.49
CA SER A 48 -6.76 8.37 9.64
C SER A 48 -6.51 7.60 8.36
N THR A 49 -5.81 8.23 7.42
CA THR A 49 -5.46 7.65 6.13
C THR A 49 -3.98 7.84 5.88
N ASP A 50 -3.29 6.74 5.58
CA ASP A 50 -1.93 6.78 5.06
C ASP A 50 -1.95 6.84 3.53
N VAL A 51 -1.02 7.61 2.97
CA VAL A 51 -0.94 7.85 1.52
C VAL A 51 0.46 7.52 1.02
N TYR A 52 0.52 6.71 -0.05
CA TYR A 52 1.76 6.33 -0.73
C TYR A 52 1.66 6.63 -2.22
N HIS A 53 2.80 6.91 -2.83
CA HIS A 53 2.91 7.08 -4.27
C HIS A 53 3.93 6.09 -4.83
N PHE A 54 3.61 5.52 -5.99
CA PHE A 54 4.52 4.61 -6.68
C PHE A 54 4.29 4.69 -8.19
N THR A 55 5.22 4.15 -8.96
CA THR A 55 5.11 4.08 -10.42
C THR A 55 4.77 2.65 -10.84
N ALA A 56 3.70 2.49 -11.60
CA ALA A 56 3.34 1.23 -12.22
C ALA A 56 3.52 1.31 -13.75
N LYS A 57 3.87 0.20 -14.37
CA LYS A 57 4.16 0.11 -15.80
C LYS A 57 2.96 -0.33 -16.61
N ALA A 58 2.80 0.27 -17.80
CA ALA A 58 1.74 -0.10 -18.73
C ALA A 58 1.79 -1.59 -19.08
N GLY A 59 0.64 -2.26 -19.01
CA GLY A 59 0.48 -3.65 -19.41
C GLY A 59 1.01 -4.69 -18.41
N GLU A 60 1.63 -4.27 -17.30
CA GLU A 60 2.05 -5.15 -16.22
C GLU A 60 0.99 -5.18 -15.12
N GLU A 61 0.53 -6.38 -14.76
CA GLU A 61 -0.40 -6.53 -13.64
C GLU A 61 0.28 -6.05 -12.36
N THR A 62 -0.39 -5.16 -11.65
CA THR A 62 0.07 -4.59 -10.38
C THR A 62 -0.90 -4.99 -9.28
N MET A 63 -0.37 -5.38 -8.14
CA MET A 63 -1.16 -5.75 -6.97
C MET A 63 -0.65 -5.01 -5.74
N VAL A 64 -1.58 -4.48 -4.96
CA VAL A 64 -1.31 -3.97 -3.61
C VAL A 64 -2.06 -4.84 -2.62
N MET A 65 -1.35 -5.37 -1.65
CA MET A 65 -1.90 -6.18 -0.56
C MET A 65 -1.51 -5.55 0.77
N VAL A 66 -2.47 -5.46 1.67
CA VAL A 66 -2.27 -4.97 3.04
C VAL A 66 -2.70 -6.06 4.01
N ILE A 67 -1.94 -6.25 5.07
CA ILE A 67 -2.31 -7.12 6.20
C ILE A 67 -2.13 -6.31 7.48
N GLY A 68 -3.23 -6.03 8.15
CA GLY A 68 -3.28 -5.36 9.44
C GLY A 68 -3.06 -6.31 10.63
N ASP A 69 -3.11 -5.75 11.82
CA ASP A 69 -2.91 -6.47 13.09
C ASP A 69 -4.19 -7.07 13.69
N GLY A 70 -5.31 -6.93 13.00
CA GLY A 70 -6.62 -7.46 13.42
C GLY A 70 -7.42 -6.50 14.32
N ASP A 71 -6.93 -5.32 14.62
CA ASP A 71 -7.56 -4.42 15.59
C ASP A 71 -8.67 -3.55 15.01
N THR A 72 -8.61 -3.23 13.73
CA THR A 72 -9.58 -2.36 13.05
C THR A 72 -9.80 -2.77 11.61
N ASP A 73 -10.84 -2.22 10.99
CA ASP A 73 -11.16 -2.34 9.58
C ASP A 73 -10.28 -1.36 8.76
N LEU A 74 -9.60 -1.87 7.74
CA LEU A 74 -8.78 -1.11 6.82
C LEU A 74 -9.34 -1.12 5.41
N ASP A 75 -9.64 0.05 4.86
CA ASP A 75 -10.00 0.22 3.45
C ASP A 75 -8.78 0.57 2.61
N LEU A 76 -8.71 -0.01 1.42
CA LEU A 76 -7.67 0.26 0.43
C LEU A 76 -8.27 0.90 -0.81
N TYR A 77 -7.64 1.99 -1.28
CA TYR A 77 -8.02 2.69 -2.49
C TYR A 77 -6.81 2.94 -3.36
N ILE A 78 -6.95 2.73 -4.67
CA ILE A 78 -5.92 3.03 -5.67
C ILE A 78 -6.45 4.10 -6.62
N TYR A 79 -5.66 5.16 -6.79
CA TYR A 79 -5.95 6.27 -7.70
C TYR A 79 -4.84 6.42 -8.74
N ASP A 80 -5.19 6.91 -9.92
CA ASP A 80 -4.22 7.32 -10.93
C ASP A 80 -3.68 8.75 -10.65
N GLU A 81 -2.79 9.23 -11.51
CA GLU A 81 -2.20 10.57 -11.40
C GLU A 81 -3.19 11.72 -11.60
N ASN A 82 -4.38 11.45 -12.11
CA ASN A 82 -5.47 12.41 -12.31
C ASN A 82 -6.57 12.27 -11.24
N ASP A 83 -6.27 11.58 -10.13
CA ASP A 83 -7.21 11.32 -9.03
C ASP A 83 -8.45 10.49 -9.42
N ASN A 84 -8.37 9.71 -10.51
CA ASN A 84 -9.41 8.75 -10.84
C ASN A 84 -9.24 7.48 -10.01
N LEU A 85 -10.32 7.00 -9.41
CA LEU A 85 -10.34 5.73 -8.70
C LEU A 85 -10.14 4.57 -9.69
N ILE A 86 -9.10 3.78 -9.49
CA ILE A 86 -8.77 2.62 -10.32
C ILE A 86 -9.32 1.34 -9.73
N ASP A 87 -9.11 1.13 -8.45
CA ASP A 87 -9.61 -0.03 -7.71
C ASP A 87 -9.75 0.29 -6.23
N LYS A 88 -10.57 -0.47 -5.53
CA LYS A 88 -10.73 -0.36 -4.08
C LYS A 88 -11.13 -1.70 -3.48
N ASP A 89 -10.75 -1.90 -2.24
CA ASP A 89 -11.27 -2.96 -1.38
C ASP A 89 -11.71 -2.35 -0.05
N VAL A 90 -13.01 -2.44 0.22
CA VAL A 90 -13.69 -1.85 1.37
C VAL A 90 -14.49 -2.89 2.15
N ASP A 91 -14.04 -4.14 2.10
CA ASP A 91 -14.60 -5.21 2.90
C ASP A 91 -14.31 -4.97 4.39
N SER A 92 -15.15 -5.52 5.26
CA SER A 92 -15.08 -5.27 6.71
C SER A 92 -13.98 -6.10 7.38
N ASP A 93 -12.77 -6.01 6.89
CA ASP A 93 -11.58 -6.65 7.47
C ASP A 93 -10.35 -5.73 7.36
N ASP A 94 -9.18 -6.20 7.74
CA ASP A 94 -7.93 -5.46 7.65
C ASP A 94 -6.90 -6.11 6.73
N THR A 95 -7.39 -6.87 5.75
CA THR A 95 -6.56 -7.56 4.75
C THR A 95 -6.94 -7.21 3.31
N PRO A 96 -7.11 -5.90 2.98
CA PRO A 96 -7.57 -5.52 1.66
C PRO A 96 -6.54 -5.76 0.57
N ILE A 97 -7.03 -6.09 -0.64
CA ILE A 97 -6.22 -6.36 -1.84
C ILE A 97 -6.82 -5.63 -3.04
N CYS A 98 -6.00 -4.88 -3.76
CA CYS A 98 -6.35 -4.31 -5.05
C CYS A 98 -5.43 -4.85 -6.15
N THR A 99 -5.99 -5.12 -7.32
CA THR A 99 -5.24 -5.61 -8.49
C THR A 99 -5.74 -4.93 -9.76
N TRP A 100 -4.82 -4.40 -10.55
CA TRP A 100 -5.15 -3.78 -11.84
C TRP A 100 -3.99 -3.89 -12.83
N THR A 101 -4.29 -3.66 -14.09
CA THR A 101 -3.27 -3.56 -15.15
C THR A 101 -3.31 -2.14 -15.71
N PRO A 102 -2.29 -1.31 -15.46
CA PRO A 102 -2.25 0.05 -15.99
C PRO A 102 -2.27 0.07 -17.52
N LYS A 103 -2.99 1.03 -18.08
CA LYS A 103 -2.98 1.28 -19.54
C LYS A 103 -1.80 2.14 -19.97
N TRP A 104 -1.18 2.86 -19.05
CA TRP A 104 0.02 3.67 -19.26
C TRP A 104 0.96 3.53 -18.07
N THR A 105 2.24 3.80 -18.28
CA THR A 105 3.22 3.91 -17.21
C THR A 105 3.08 5.29 -16.55
N GLY A 106 2.84 5.31 -15.24
CA GLY A 106 2.63 6.56 -14.52
C GLY A 106 2.57 6.39 -13.02
N LYS A 107 2.37 7.50 -12.32
CA LYS A 107 2.22 7.53 -10.87
C LYS A 107 0.82 7.11 -10.44
N PHE A 108 0.78 6.27 -9.41
CA PHE A 108 -0.45 5.85 -8.75
C PHE A 108 -0.35 6.18 -7.27
N THR A 109 -1.51 6.44 -6.67
CA THR A 109 -1.64 6.74 -5.25
C THR A 109 -2.36 5.60 -4.55
N ILE A 110 -1.75 5.09 -3.48
CA ILE A 110 -2.35 4.13 -2.55
C ILE A 110 -2.84 4.91 -1.33
N LYS A 111 -4.09 4.69 -0.93
CA LYS A 111 -4.64 5.21 0.32
C LYS A 111 -5.11 4.05 1.18
N ILE A 112 -4.60 3.97 2.40
CA ILE A 112 -4.99 2.99 3.41
C ILE A 112 -5.72 3.76 4.51
N LYS A 113 -7.03 3.52 4.63
CA LYS A 113 -7.89 4.22 5.57
C LYS A 113 -8.25 3.30 6.73
N ASN A 114 -7.96 3.74 7.94
CA ASN A 114 -8.37 3.08 9.16
C ASN A 114 -9.75 3.62 9.61
N LEU A 115 -10.76 2.75 9.61
CA LEU A 115 -12.12 3.09 10.02
C LEU A 115 -12.34 2.94 11.53
N GLY A 116 -11.35 2.41 12.25
CA GLY A 116 -11.47 2.12 13.67
C GLY A 116 -11.02 3.28 14.57
N SER A 117 -11.28 3.09 15.85
CA SER A 117 -10.99 4.07 16.92
C SER A 117 -9.63 3.88 17.59
N VAL A 118 -8.86 2.89 17.13
CA VAL A 118 -7.48 2.62 17.56
C VAL A 118 -6.58 2.54 16.34
N ARG A 119 -5.26 2.65 16.56
CA ARG A 119 -4.28 2.46 15.48
C ARG A 119 -4.29 1.02 14.97
N ASN A 120 -3.90 0.82 13.75
CA ASN A 120 -3.65 -0.49 13.18
C ASN A 120 -2.23 -0.54 12.63
N TYR A 121 -1.45 -1.54 13.04
CA TYR A 121 -0.15 -1.83 12.45
C TYR A 121 -0.37 -2.75 11.26
N TYR A 122 0.23 -2.43 10.15
CA TYR A 122 0.05 -3.19 8.92
C TYR A 122 1.35 -3.39 8.16
N THR A 123 1.36 -4.40 7.34
CA THR A 123 2.38 -4.59 6.31
C THR A 123 1.73 -4.47 4.94
N MET A 124 2.32 -3.67 4.07
CA MET A 124 1.89 -3.49 2.70
C MET A 124 2.91 -4.05 1.73
N TRP A 125 2.43 -4.77 0.73
CA TRP A 125 3.23 -5.24 -0.40
C TRP A 125 2.71 -4.66 -1.69
N VAL A 126 3.63 -4.25 -2.56
CA VAL A 126 3.36 -3.82 -3.93
C VAL A 126 4.14 -4.73 -4.88
N TYR A 127 3.43 -5.37 -5.80
CA TYR A 127 3.98 -6.33 -6.77
C TYR A 127 3.87 -5.78 -8.18
#